data_22c213a770d727b81f435258fd8b3da9
#
_entry.id   22c213a770d727b81f435258fd8b3da9
#
_cell.length_a   1.000
_cell.length_b   1.000
_cell.length_c   1.000
_cell.angle_alpha   90.00
_cell.angle_beta   90.00
_cell.angle_gamma   90.00
#
_symmetry.space_group_name_H-M   'P 1'
#
loop_
_entity.id
_entity.type
_entity.pdbx_description
1 polymer ?
#
loop_
_entity_poly.entity_id
_entity_poly.type
_entity_poly.pdbx_seq_one_letter_code
_entity_poly.pdbx_strand_id
1 'polypeptide(L)'
;MPAILEIPLPLAETEITTTGQTFSGTNLLRTYIMKALSLRLFVLIAALSIALTQSARASNPVVDWNQIALTTALTTPGTQIYLTYVNLAMYDAVNAIDRRYQQYGPEFHGPRDASKEAAAISAAYQTLLYYFPAQTAALQAQYDSAIAGIPDDQAKASGIAIGQIAAARIVALRANDGRGASVPYTYPAAPEPGVWIATPPAFAPPAMPWVAQMVPFTMRSASQFLPVNGPPDLGSRQWAREYNEVKLLGAVNSTVRTPAQTEIALFWTANPVATYFGAFRQLAVDRHLSISKSARLLAMLSVAFTDAGIGCWNAKYHFSFWRPVTAIPNGDIDGNPETEADPTWLPLAPTPPHPEFPAAHGCATGAIAKTLENFFGTPDVKFTINSAATHTTHTYYTVGQLETEAYWARIYAGFHYRHSLNEGFRLGHRVAKQLNQDFFQPRHADDH
;
A
#
# COMPACT_ATOMS: atom_id res chain seq x y z
N MET A 1 40.19 -4.64 -26.87
CA MET A 1 40.83 -3.72 -27.82
C MET A 1 40.07 -3.80 -29.11
N PRO A 2 39.46 -2.72 -29.54
CA PRO A 2 39.51 -2.29 -30.92
C PRO A 2 39.91 -0.81 -31.02
N ALA A 3 40.48 -0.48 -32.16
CA ALA A 3 41.28 0.66 -32.53
C ALA A 3 40.54 2.00 -32.59
N ILE A 4 41.28 3.03 -32.23
CA ILE A 4 40.93 4.45 -32.40
C ILE A 4 41.25 4.84 -33.84
N LEU A 5 40.27 5.37 -34.54
CA LEU A 5 40.42 5.93 -35.90
C LEU A 5 40.74 7.42 -35.76
N GLU A 6 41.95 7.84 -36.14
CA GLU A 6 42.36 9.24 -36.31
C GLU A 6 41.89 9.73 -37.68
N ILE A 7 41.29 10.92 -37.73
CA ILE A 7 40.94 11.64 -38.97
C ILE A 7 41.89 12.84 -39.07
N PRO A 8 42.68 13.03 -40.15
CA PRO A 8 43.55 14.17 -40.31
C PRO A 8 42.81 15.39 -40.87
N LEU A 9 43.11 16.56 -40.33
CA LEU A 9 42.70 17.87 -40.85
C LEU A 9 43.65 18.34 -41.97
N PRO A 10 43.14 18.96 -43.07
CA PRO A 10 43.99 19.55 -44.07
C PRO A 10 44.42 20.98 -43.70
N LEU A 11 45.73 21.25 -43.81
CA LEU A 11 46.30 22.57 -43.77
C LEU A 11 46.03 23.26 -45.13
N ALA A 12 45.42 24.44 -45.09
CA ALA A 12 45.36 25.35 -46.23
C ALA A 12 46.19 26.62 -45.87
N GLU A 13 47.38 26.78 -46.49
CA GLU A 13 48.13 28.03 -46.52
C GLU A 13 47.42 29.00 -47.47
N THR A 14 47.12 30.20 -46.98
CA THR A 14 46.69 31.32 -47.83
C THR A 14 47.54 32.55 -47.43
N GLU A 15 48.44 33.00 -48.36
CA GLU A 15 49.16 34.24 -48.29
C GLU A 15 48.19 35.45 -48.25
N ILE A 16 48.40 36.34 -47.31
CA ILE A 16 47.69 37.62 -47.25
C ILE A 16 48.67 38.76 -47.35
N THR A 17 48.63 39.45 -48.47
CA THR A 17 49.29 40.72 -48.72
C THR A 17 48.82 41.84 -47.82
N THR A 18 49.76 42.53 -47.18
CA THR A 18 49.51 43.65 -46.27
C THR A 18 49.07 44.90 -47.02
N THR A 19 47.93 45.48 -46.71
CA THR A 19 47.66 46.92 -46.83
C THR A 19 47.19 47.42 -45.43
N GLY A 20 47.97 48.40 -44.95
CA GLY A 20 47.77 48.89 -43.58
C GLY A 20 46.51 49.70 -43.37
N GLN A 21 45.76 49.28 -42.40
CA GLN A 21 44.87 50.13 -41.58
C GLN A 21 44.83 49.59 -40.16
N THR A 22 45.36 50.37 -39.23
CA THR A 22 45.31 50.11 -37.78
C THR A 22 43.89 50.34 -37.26
N PHE A 23 43.15 49.33 -37.15
CA PHE A 23 41.91 49.35 -36.33
C PHE A 23 42.17 48.79 -34.93
N SER A 24 41.91 49.63 -33.93
CA SER A 24 42.08 49.30 -32.50
C SER A 24 41.30 48.07 -32.10
N GLY A 25 41.99 46.91 -31.98
CA GLY A 25 41.41 45.62 -31.63
C GLY A 25 40.85 45.50 -30.20
N THR A 26 40.99 46.54 -29.38
CA THR A 26 40.55 46.55 -27.97
C THR A 26 39.05 46.77 -27.82
N ASN A 27 38.36 47.44 -28.73
CA ASN A 27 36.94 47.69 -28.63
C ASN A 27 36.07 46.51 -29.10
N LEU A 28 36.52 45.75 -30.07
CA LEU A 28 35.81 44.53 -30.53
C LEU A 28 35.85 43.43 -29.49
N LEU A 29 36.99 43.22 -28.84
CA LEU A 29 37.16 42.20 -27.79
C LEU A 29 36.33 42.54 -26.56
N ARG A 30 36.25 43.82 -26.16
CA ARG A 30 35.39 44.27 -25.05
C ARG A 30 33.90 44.08 -25.34
N THR A 31 33.48 44.33 -26.57
CA THR A 31 32.07 44.14 -26.98
C THR A 31 31.68 42.67 -27.05
N TYR A 32 32.60 41.79 -27.46
CA TYR A 32 32.37 40.32 -27.46
C TYR A 32 32.34 39.76 -26.05
N ILE A 33 33.21 40.19 -25.16
CA ILE A 33 33.21 39.75 -23.74
C ILE A 33 31.95 40.22 -23.03
N MET A 34 31.50 41.47 -23.24
CA MET A 34 30.29 41.99 -22.65
C MET A 34 29.03 41.25 -23.17
N LYS A 35 28.95 40.93 -24.46
CA LYS A 35 27.85 40.13 -25.02
C LYS A 35 27.88 38.68 -24.52
N ALA A 36 29.04 38.08 -24.35
CA ALA A 36 29.16 36.73 -23.79
C ALA A 36 28.82 36.67 -22.29
N LEU A 37 29.15 37.70 -21.51
CA LEU A 37 28.76 37.79 -20.09
C LEU A 37 27.26 38.04 -19.95
N SER A 38 26.66 38.92 -20.77
CA SER A 38 25.24 39.19 -20.73
C SER A 38 24.41 37.96 -21.13
N LEU A 39 24.86 37.17 -22.12
CA LEU A 39 24.21 35.95 -22.54
C LEU A 39 24.30 34.86 -21.46
N ARG A 40 25.45 34.74 -20.79
CA ARG A 40 25.62 33.82 -19.66
C ARG A 40 24.76 34.21 -18.44
N LEU A 41 24.67 35.51 -18.16
CA LEU A 41 23.82 36.01 -17.08
C LEU A 41 22.37 35.78 -17.40
N PHE A 42 21.92 35.96 -18.65
CA PHE A 42 20.53 35.71 -19.09
C PHE A 42 20.18 34.22 -19.04
N VAL A 43 21.12 33.32 -19.42
CA VAL A 43 20.96 31.87 -19.33
C VAL A 43 20.88 31.42 -17.85
N LEU A 44 21.73 32.00 -16.99
CA LEU A 44 21.69 31.72 -15.53
C LEU A 44 20.39 32.23 -14.87
N ILE A 45 19.91 33.41 -15.23
CA ILE A 45 18.63 33.95 -14.72
C ILE A 45 17.47 33.14 -15.27
N ALA A 46 17.49 32.73 -16.53
CA ALA A 46 16.45 31.85 -17.10
C ALA A 46 16.47 30.45 -16.47
N ALA A 47 17.66 29.87 -16.22
CA ALA A 47 17.79 28.60 -15.52
C ALA A 47 17.34 28.68 -14.04
N LEU A 48 17.65 29.79 -13.36
CA LEU A 48 17.19 30.05 -12.00
C LEU A 48 15.68 30.31 -11.95
N SER A 49 15.11 30.98 -12.96
CA SER A 49 13.65 31.18 -13.09
C SER A 49 12.92 29.86 -13.39
N ILE A 50 13.51 28.97 -14.21
CA ILE A 50 12.96 27.63 -14.47
C ILE A 50 13.07 26.74 -13.22
N ALA A 51 14.12 26.87 -12.44
CA ALA A 51 14.26 26.17 -11.15
C ALA A 51 13.28 26.69 -10.08
N LEU A 52 12.90 27.98 -10.13
CA LEU A 52 11.91 28.59 -9.23
C LEU A 52 10.45 28.37 -9.68
N THR A 53 10.22 27.95 -10.93
CA THR A 53 8.89 27.58 -11.46
C THR A 53 8.63 26.07 -11.45
N GLN A 54 9.48 25.26 -10.86
CA GLN A 54 8.95 24.05 -10.26
C GLN A 54 8.00 24.53 -9.15
N SER A 55 6.75 24.76 -9.55
CA SER A 55 5.65 24.96 -8.61
C SER A 55 5.85 23.95 -7.52
N ALA A 56 6.16 24.37 -6.31
CA ALA A 56 6.08 23.52 -5.15
C ALA A 56 4.68 22.93 -5.22
N ARG A 57 4.58 21.70 -5.69
CA ARG A 57 3.30 20.99 -5.84
C ARG A 57 2.71 21.08 -4.47
N ALA A 58 1.58 21.76 -4.32
CA ALA A 58 0.99 21.98 -3.01
C ALA A 58 0.93 20.61 -2.34
N SER A 59 1.73 20.44 -1.28
CA SER A 59 1.85 19.22 -0.52
C SER A 59 0.44 18.83 -0.06
N ASN A 60 0.05 17.58 -0.27
CA ASN A 60 -1.21 17.07 0.24
C ASN A 60 -0.95 16.45 1.62
N PRO A 61 -1.27 17.14 2.71
CA PRO A 61 -0.91 16.70 4.05
C PRO A 61 -1.48 15.33 4.42
N VAL A 62 -2.58 14.92 3.80
CA VAL A 62 -3.16 13.58 4.00
C VAL A 62 -2.23 12.50 3.42
N VAL A 63 -1.62 12.75 2.25
CA VAL A 63 -0.66 11.85 1.61
C VAL A 63 0.64 11.79 2.41
N ASP A 64 1.14 12.94 2.82
CA ASP A 64 2.40 13.06 3.55
C ASP A 64 2.33 12.39 4.92
N TRP A 65 1.26 12.66 5.67
CA TRP A 65 1.06 12.08 6.99
C TRP A 65 0.68 10.59 6.96
N ASN A 66 0.09 10.11 5.87
CA ASN A 66 -0.03 8.67 5.65
C ASN A 66 1.35 8.00 5.47
N GLN A 67 2.31 8.67 4.78
CA GLN A 67 3.69 8.17 4.68
C GLN A 67 4.39 8.19 6.04
N ILE A 68 4.24 9.27 6.82
CA ILE A 68 4.80 9.37 8.17
C ILE A 68 4.22 8.25 9.05
N ALA A 69 2.90 8.01 8.99
CA ALA A 69 2.24 6.94 9.73
C ALA A 69 2.80 5.55 9.36
N LEU A 70 3.00 5.29 8.07
CA LEU A 70 3.61 4.04 7.62
C LEU A 70 5.01 3.87 8.20
N THR A 71 5.86 4.88 8.08
CA THR A 71 7.24 4.84 8.59
C THR A 71 7.28 4.63 10.11
N THR A 72 6.41 5.32 10.83
CA THR A 72 6.30 5.24 12.30
C THR A 72 5.89 3.85 12.78
N ALA A 73 4.93 3.22 12.08
CA ALA A 73 4.34 1.94 12.50
C ALA A 73 4.96 0.70 11.82
N LEU A 74 5.87 0.84 10.84
CA LEU A 74 6.27 -0.21 9.90
C LEU A 74 6.75 -1.51 10.57
N THR A 75 7.43 -1.41 11.70
CA THR A 75 7.96 -2.57 12.44
C THR A 75 7.00 -3.10 13.51
N THR A 76 5.84 -2.47 13.68
CA THR A 76 4.85 -2.85 14.70
C THR A 76 3.89 -3.89 14.11
N PRO A 77 3.65 -5.03 14.81
CA PRO A 77 2.65 -5.99 14.37
C PRO A 77 1.27 -5.33 14.19
N GLY A 78 0.66 -5.56 13.03
CA GLY A 78 -0.61 -4.92 12.70
C GLY A 78 -0.48 -3.47 12.22
N THR A 79 0.61 -3.11 11.56
CA THR A 79 0.89 -1.78 10.97
C THR A 79 -0.34 -1.16 10.30
N GLN A 80 -1.08 -1.92 9.50
CA GLN A 80 -2.29 -1.44 8.78
C GLN A 80 -3.37 -0.91 9.72
N ILE A 81 -3.47 -1.42 10.93
CA ILE A 81 -4.46 -1.01 11.93
C ILE A 81 -4.20 0.42 12.38
N TYR A 82 -2.93 0.73 12.68
CA TYR A 82 -2.51 2.08 13.08
C TYR A 82 -2.69 3.09 11.94
N LEU A 83 -2.38 2.68 10.70
CA LEU A 83 -2.63 3.51 9.52
C LEU A 83 -4.12 3.79 9.36
N THR A 84 -4.97 2.81 9.64
CA THR A 84 -6.43 2.98 9.58
C THR A 84 -6.90 4.00 10.63
N TYR A 85 -6.39 3.95 11.86
CA TYR A 85 -6.73 4.96 12.88
C TYR A 85 -6.34 6.38 12.42
N VAL A 86 -5.11 6.53 11.91
CA VAL A 86 -4.63 7.83 11.42
C VAL A 86 -5.47 8.34 10.25
N ASN A 87 -5.77 7.48 9.27
CA ASN A 87 -6.56 7.87 8.11
C ASN A 87 -8.01 8.21 8.47
N LEU A 88 -8.61 7.51 9.42
CA LEU A 88 -9.95 7.83 9.93
C LEU A 88 -9.96 9.16 10.70
N ALA A 89 -8.94 9.42 11.52
CA ALA A 89 -8.83 10.69 12.24
C ALA A 89 -8.67 11.87 11.26
N MET A 90 -7.81 11.73 10.24
CA MET A 90 -7.66 12.75 9.19
C MET A 90 -8.96 12.95 8.41
N TYR A 91 -9.64 11.86 8.05
CA TYR A 91 -10.90 11.92 7.33
C TYR A 91 -11.99 12.67 8.12
N ASP A 92 -12.20 12.28 9.39
CA ASP A 92 -13.23 12.91 10.23
C ASP A 92 -12.90 14.39 10.50
N ALA A 93 -11.61 14.74 10.70
CA ALA A 93 -11.18 16.13 10.89
C ALA A 93 -11.48 16.99 9.66
N VAL A 94 -11.09 16.51 8.47
CA VAL A 94 -11.34 17.24 7.21
C VAL A 94 -12.84 17.34 6.93
N ASN A 95 -13.58 16.26 7.17
CA ASN A 95 -15.01 16.21 6.89
C ASN A 95 -15.85 16.99 7.91
N ALA A 96 -15.37 17.21 9.14
CA ALA A 96 -16.00 18.12 10.12
C ALA A 96 -16.05 19.57 9.63
N ILE A 97 -15.13 19.96 8.74
CA ILE A 97 -15.07 21.28 8.08
C ILE A 97 -15.90 21.27 6.80
N ASP A 98 -15.63 20.32 5.89
CA ASP A 98 -16.24 20.26 4.55
C ASP A 98 -17.69 19.76 4.56
N ARG A 99 -18.05 18.87 5.47
CA ARG A 99 -19.38 18.27 5.66
C ARG A 99 -19.98 17.63 4.40
N ARG A 100 -19.12 17.04 3.56
CA ARG A 100 -19.55 16.43 2.28
C ARG A 100 -20.01 14.99 2.40
N TYR A 101 -19.54 14.31 3.45
CA TYR A 101 -19.75 12.88 3.64
C TYR A 101 -20.13 12.58 5.08
N GLN A 102 -20.66 11.40 5.33
CA GLN A 102 -20.81 10.87 6.69
C GLN A 102 -19.45 10.74 7.36
N GLN A 103 -19.32 11.16 8.61
CA GLN A 103 -18.14 10.89 9.43
C GLN A 103 -18.13 9.40 9.82
N TYR A 104 -16.94 8.86 10.04
CA TYR A 104 -16.80 7.48 10.52
C TYR A 104 -17.12 7.38 12.03
N GLY A 105 -16.57 8.28 12.82
CA GLY A 105 -16.86 8.39 14.26
C GLY A 105 -18.15 9.15 14.57
N PRO A 106 -18.44 9.37 15.86
CA PRO A 106 -19.54 10.24 16.25
C PRO A 106 -19.42 11.62 15.62
N GLU A 107 -20.54 12.13 15.12
CA GLU A 107 -20.55 13.36 14.34
C GLU A 107 -20.18 14.59 15.17
N PHE A 108 -19.38 15.47 14.57
CA PHE A 108 -19.06 16.80 15.11
C PHE A 108 -18.76 17.78 13.97
N HIS A 109 -18.86 19.07 14.26
CA HIS A 109 -18.65 20.11 13.25
C HIS A 109 -17.68 21.16 13.74
N GLY A 110 -16.85 21.65 12.82
CA GLY A 110 -15.98 22.80 12.99
C GLY A 110 -16.44 24.00 12.16
N PRO A 111 -15.83 25.16 12.36
CA PRO A 111 -16.01 26.31 11.49
C PRO A 111 -15.68 25.96 10.02
N ARG A 112 -16.49 26.44 9.07
CA ARG A 112 -16.30 26.13 7.63
C ARG A 112 -15.06 26.78 7.02
N ASP A 113 -14.55 27.82 7.63
CA ASP A 113 -13.34 28.56 7.26
C ASP A 113 -12.06 28.02 7.93
N ALA A 114 -12.18 26.99 8.77
CA ALA A 114 -11.02 26.36 9.39
C ALA A 114 -10.09 25.71 8.34
N SER A 115 -8.77 25.72 8.59
CA SER A 115 -7.78 25.07 7.71
C SER A 115 -7.92 23.55 7.76
N LYS A 116 -8.27 22.96 6.62
CA LYS A 116 -8.32 21.49 6.44
C LYS A 116 -6.93 20.87 6.50
N GLU A 117 -5.92 21.60 6.03
CA GLU A 117 -4.53 21.23 6.11
C GLU A 117 -4.11 21.05 7.58
N ALA A 118 -4.32 22.08 8.40
CA ALA A 118 -4.00 22.03 9.81
C ALA A 118 -4.79 20.94 10.55
N ALA A 119 -6.06 20.74 10.19
CA ALA A 119 -6.90 19.71 10.77
C ALA A 119 -6.38 18.28 10.46
N ALA A 120 -6.02 18.00 9.21
CA ALA A 120 -5.45 16.71 8.82
C ALA A 120 -4.11 16.44 9.51
N ILE A 121 -3.19 17.42 9.51
CA ILE A 121 -1.88 17.32 10.16
C ILE A 121 -2.05 17.05 11.65
N SER A 122 -2.87 17.85 12.34
CA SER A 122 -3.09 17.73 13.77
C SER A 122 -3.73 16.39 14.14
N ALA A 123 -4.72 15.93 13.35
CA ALA A 123 -5.37 14.64 13.58
C ALA A 123 -4.38 13.46 13.48
N ALA A 124 -3.57 13.45 12.42
CA ALA A 124 -2.57 12.42 12.22
C ALA A 124 -1.50 12.43 13.33
N TYR A 125 -0.95 13.61 13.64
CA TYR A 125 0.06 13.79 14.67
C TYR A 125 -0.43 13.30 16.05
N GLN A 126 -1.60 13.75 16.49
CA GLN A 126 -2.15 13.37 17.79
C GLN A 126 -2.45 11.87 17.88
N THR A 127 -2.95 11.28 16.80
CA THR A 127 -3.19 9.83 16.73
C THR A 127 -1.88 9.05 16.85
N LEU A 128 -0.85 9.45 16.09
CA LEU A 128 0.47 8.81 16.14
C LEU A 128 1.14 8.98 17.49
N LEU A 129 1.06 10.17 18.09
CA LEU A 129 1.63 10.44 19.41
C LEU A 129 1.03 9.55 20.50
N TYR A 130 -0.28 9.30 20.43
CA TYR A 130 -0.96 8.42 21.38
C TYR A 130 -0.47 6.97 21.28
N TYR A 131 -0.33 6.43 20.05
CA TYR A 131 0.06 5.03 19.86
C TYR A 131 1.57 4.80 19.87
N PHE A 132 2.37 5.82 19.60
CA PHE A 132 3.83 5.74 19.51
C PHE A 132 4.55 6.81 20.35
N PRO A 133 4.31 6.88 21.68
CA PRO A 133 4.89 7.92 22.53
C PRO A 133 6.42 7.88 22.58
N ALA A 134 7.04 6.74 22.31
CA ALA A 134 8.49 6.63 22.22
C ALA A 134 9.09 7.40 21.03
N GLN A 135 8.29 7.78 20.03
CA GLN A 135 8.71 8.54 18.84
C GLN A 135 8.33 10.02 18.93
N THR A 136 7.95 10.53 20.10
CA THR A 136 7.47 11.90 20.33
C THR A 136 8.36 12.95 19.67
N ALA A 137 9.68 12.91 19.88
CA ALA A 137 10.60 13.92 19.35
C ALA A 137 10.59 13.97 17.81
N ALA A 138 10.60 12.80 17.15
CA ALA A 138 10.57 12.71 15.70
C ALA A 138 9.21 13.17 15.13
N LEU A 139 8.10 12.77 15.75
CA LEU A 139 6.76 13.17 15.35
C LEU A 139 6.54 14.67 15.56
N GLN A 140 7.04 15.24 16.67
CA GLN A 140 6.97 16.68 16.92
C GLN A 140 7.72 17.49 15.85
N ALA A 141 8.92 17.08 15.48
CA ALA A 141 9.69 17.76 14.44
C ALA A 141 8.95 17.75 13.08
N GLN A 142 8.31 16.63 12.71
CA GLN A 142 7.49 16.55 11.49
C GLN A 142 6.25 17.47 11.59
N TYR A 143 5.60 17.50 12.75
CA TYR A 143 4.45 18.34 13.01
C TYR A 143 4.82 19.83 12.90
N ASP A 144 5.87 20.26 13.60
CA ASP A 144 6.30 21.67 13.60
C ASP A 144 6.65 22.15 12.19
N SER A 145 7.36 21.31 11.43
CA SER A 145 7.69 21.60 10.02
C SER A 145 6.45 21.75 9.14
N ALA A 146 5.47 20.84 9.29
CA ALA A 146 4.26 20.83 8.48
C ALA A 146 3.34 22.03 8.82
N ILE A 147 3.17 22.33 10.11
CA ILE A 147 2.31 23.42 10.60
C ILE A 147 2.90 24.80 10.30
N ALA A 148 4.23 24.95 10.29
CA ALA A 148 4.89 26.21 9.98
C ALA A 148 4.60 26.71 8.54
N GLY A 149 4.28 25.80 7.62
CA GLY A 149 3.90 26.15 6.25
C GLY A 149 2.48 26.73 6.09
N ILE A 150 1.66 26.71 7.14
CA ILE A 150 0.28 27.23 7.13
C ILE A 150 0.27 28.65 7.74
N PRO A 151 -0.41 29.62 7.10
CA PRO A 151 -0.54 30.99 7.65
C PRO A 151 -1.00 30.98 9.11
N ASP A 152 -0.41 31.84 9.94
CA ASP A 152 -0.71 31.91 11.37
C ASP A 152 -1.93 32.80 11.63
N ASP A 153 -3.10 32.20 11.50
CA ASP A 153 -4.41 32.85 11.62
C ASP A 153 -5.42 31.99 12.39
N GLN A 154 -6.64 32.54 12.54
CA GLN A 154 -7.75 31.85 13.21
C GLN A 154 -8.13 30.52 12.50
N ALA A 155 -8.02 30.45 11.17
CA ALA A 155 -8.34 29.24 10.42
C ALA A 155 -7.40 28.10 10.79
N LYS A 156 -6.10 28.38 10.91
CA LYS A 156 -5.09 27.43 11.41
C LYS A 156 -5.40 26.96 12.82
N ALA A 157 -5.64 27.90 13.75
CA ALA A 157 -5.94 27.57 15.13
C ALA A 157 -7.19 26.67 15.24
N SER A 158 -8.25 27.01 14.52
CA SER A 158 -9.48 26.22 14.44
C SER A 158 -9.22 24.82 13.84
N GLY A 159 -8.41 24.75 12.78
CA GLY A 159 -8.03 23.47 12.15
C GLY A 159 -7.30 22.55 13.12
N ILE A 160 -6.31 23.08 13.86
CA ILE A 160 -5.57 22.31 14.88
C ILE A 160 -6.53 21.74 15.94
N ALA A 161 -7.44 22.55 16.47
CA ALA A 161 -8.40 22.12 17.47
C ALA A 161 -9.33 21.01 16.95
N ILE A 162 -9.82 21.13 15.70
CA ILE A 162 -10.63 20.10 15.03
C ILE A 162 -9.85 18.80 14.90
N GLY A 163 -8.58 18.85 14.48
CA GLY A 163 -7.73 17.67 14.37
C GLY A 163 -7.52 16.97 15.71
N GLN A 164 -7.31 17.70 16.79
CA GLN A 164 -7.20 17.15 18.15
C GLN A 164 -8.50 16.43 18.56
N ILE A 165 -9.66 17.03 18.29
CA ILE A 165 -10.97 16.42 18.59
C ILE A 165 -11.13 15.11 17.81
N ALA A 166 -10.85 15.12 16.50
CA ALA A 166 -10.98 13.94 15.66
C ALA A 166 -10.09 12.78 16.15
N ALA A 167 -8.81 13.07 16.43
CA ALA A 167 -7.88 12.09 16.98
C ALA A 167 -8.37 11.48 18.29
N ALA A 168 -8.77 12.33 19.24
CA ALA A 168 -9.28 11.87 20.55
C ALA A 168 -10.52 10.97 20.39
N ARG A 169 -11.42 11.29 19.46
CA ARG A 169 -12.62 10.48 19.17
C ARG A 169 -12.28 9.11 18.59
N ILE A 170 -11.39 9.05 17.61
CA ILE A 170 -10.96 7.76 17.02
C ILE A 170 -10.23 6.92 18.07
N VAL A 171 -9.33 7.50 18.85
CA VAL A 171 -8.63 6.82 19.93
C VAL A 171 -9.63 6.23 20.95
N ALA A 172 -10.62 7.02 21.38
CA ALA A 172 -11.64 6.57 22.32
C ALA A 172 -12.52 5.45 21.73
N LEU A 173 -12.95 5.59 20.48
CA LEU A 173 -13.77 4.60 19.77
C LEU A 173 -13.04 3.25 19.63
N ARG A 174 -11.72 3.27 19.49
CA ARG A 174 -10.88 2.08 19.25
C ARG A 174 -10.07 1.63 20.48
N ALA A 175 -10.35 2.17 21.65
CA ALA A 175 -9.59 1.87 22.88
C ALA A 175 -9.62 0.38 23.26
N ASN A 176 -10.75 -0.29 23.04
CA ASN A 176 -11.02 -1.68 23.43
C ASN A 176 -11.34 -2.57 22.22
N ASP A 177 -10.66 -2.37 21.09
CA ASP A 177 -10.95 -3.12 19.86
C ASP A 177 -10.26 -4.49 19.75
N GLY A 178 -9.55 -4.92 20.78
CA GLY A 178 -8.85 -6.21 20.81
C GLY A 178 -7.45 -6.22 20.20
N ARG A 179 -6.96 -5.08 19.76
CA ARG A 179 -5.60 -4.94 19.20
C ARG A 179 -4.54 -5.33 20.23
N GLY A 180 -3.63 -6.25 19.81
CA GLY A 180 -2.52 -6.71 20.64
C GLY A 180 -2.92 -7.62 21.80
N ALA A 181 -4.16 -8.12 21.84
CA ALA A 181 -4.59 -9.05 22.87
C ALA A 181 -3.74 -10.34 22.86
N SER A 182 -3.53 -10.94 24.03
CA SER A 182 -2.89 -12.26 24.12
C SER A 182 -3.91 -13.34 23.74
N VAL A 183 -3.76 -13.91 22.55
CA VAL A 183 -4.62 -14.99 22.05
C VAL A 183 -3.78 -16.24 21.87
N PRO A 184 -3.94 -17.26 22.74
CA PRO A 184 -3.25 -18.54 22.56
C PRO A 184 -3.78 -19.25 21.32
N TYR A 185 -2.86 -19.91 20.60
CA TYR A 185 -3.20 -20.76 19.47
C TYR A 185 -2.33 -22.00 19.52
N THR A 186 -2.97 -23.15 19.48
CA THR A 186 -2.30 -24.47 19.52
C THR A 186 -2.45 -25.18 18.19
N TYR A 187 -1.44 -25.95 17.82
CA TYR A 187 -1.40 -26.79 16.62
C TYR A 187 -0.65 -28.09 16.93
N PRO A 188 -0.84 -29.15 16.12
CA PRO A 188 -0.15 -30.44 16.32
C PRO A 188 1.38 -30.30 16.27
N ALA A 189 2.09 -31.15 17.00
CA ALA A 189 3.55 -31.19 16.98
C ALA A 189 4.11 -31.83 15.69
N ALA A 190 3.31 -32.64 14.98
CA ALA A 190 3.64 -33.28 13.73
C ALA A 190 2.54 -33.02 12.69
N PRO A 191 2.83 -33.17 11.38
CA PRO A 191 1.82 -33.00 10.34
C PRO A 191 0.61 -33.94 10.53
N GLU A 192 -0.57 -33.34 10.50
CA GLU A 192 -1.86 -34.02 10.44
C GLU A 192 -2.60 -33.59 9.17
N PRO A 193 -3.38 -34.49 8.52
CA PRO A 193 -4.09 -34.17 7.29
C PRO A 193 -4.95 -32.91 7.39
N GLY A 194 -4.71 -31.91 6.55
CA GLY A 194 -5.49 -30.69 6.51
C GLY A 194 -5.20 -29.67 7.62
N VAL A 195 -4.33 -29.98 8.60
CA VAL A 195 -4.11 -29.13 9.77
C VAL A 195 -2.82 -28.32 9.64
N TRP A 196 -2.90 -27.02 9.93
CA TRP A 196 -1.75 -26.12 9.90
C TRP A 196 -0.80 -26.38 11.07
N ILE A 197 0.49 -26.38 10.76
CA ILE A 197 1.59 -26.34 11.73
C ILE A 197 2.56 -25.21 11.37
N ALA A 198 3.47 -24.86 12.29
CA ALA A 198 4.52 -23.86 12.00
C ALA A 198 5.31 -24.24 10.75
N THR A 199 5.54 -23.27 9.87
CA THR A 199 6.13 -23.50 8.54
C THR A 199 7.65 -23.33 8.53
N PRO A 200 8.39 -24.24 7.84
CA PRO A 200 9.82 -24.09 7.68
C PRO A 200 10.20 -22.87 6.81
N PRO A 201 11.47 -22.39 6.85
CA PRO A 201 12.54 -22.89 7.71
C PRO A 201 12.54 -22.29 9.13
N ALA A 202 11.79 -21.19 9.34
CA ALA A 202 11.87 -20.43 10.58
C ALA A 202 11.03 -21.03 11.72
N PHE A 203 10.02 -21.84 11.40
CA PHE A 203 9.05 -22.37 12.39
C PHE A 203 8.53 -21.30 13.35
N ALA A 204 8.31 -20.10 12.79
CA ALA A 204 7.88 -18.93 13.56
C ALA A 204 6.50 -19.15 14.21
N PRO A 205 6.25 -18.53 15.38
CA PRO A 205 4.94 -18.57 16.01
C PRO A 205 3.81 -18.08 15.08
N PRO A 206 2.56 -18.50 15.34
CA PRO A 206 1.40 -18.03 14.57
C PRO A 206 1.32 -16.51 14.50
N ALA A 207 1.24 -15.95 13.30
CA ALA A 207 1.24 -14.51 13.11
C ALA A 207 -0.08 -13.88 13.57
N MET A 208 -0.02 -13.05 14.58
CA MET A 208 -1.08 -12.16 15.05
C MET A 208 -2.46 -12.83 15.23
N PRO A 209 -2.61 -13.92 16.03
CA PRO A 209 -3.91 -14.58 16.24
C PRO A 209 -4.99 -13.63 16.76
N TRP A 210 -4.59 -12.59 17.49
CA TRP A 210 -5.49 -11.57 18.03
C TRP A 210 -6.26 -10.78 16.96
N VAL A 211 -5.75 -10.66 15.73
CA VAL A 211 -6.46 -9.99 14.63
C VAL A 211 -7.78 -10.71 14.33
N ALA A 212 -7.83 -12.03 14.49
CA ALA A 212 -9.04 -12.83 14.31
C ALA A 212 -10.19 -12.48 15.28
N GLN A 213 -9.87 -11.80 16.38
CA GLN A 213 -10.81 -11.45 17.46
C GLN A 213 -11.01 -9.94 17.60
N MET A 214 -10.37 -9.13 16.74
CA MET A 214 -10.57 -7.69 16.77
C MET A 214 -12.01 -7.29 16.44
N VAL A 215 -12.45 -6.20 17.06
CA VAL A 215 -13.68 -5.50 16.64
C VAL A 215 -13.41 -4.87 15.28
N PRO A 216 -14.12 -5.23 14.23
CA PRO A 216 -13.93 -4.64 12.90
C PRO A 216 -14.31 -3.15 12.87
N PHE A 217 -13.98 -2.49 11.76
CA PHE A 217 -14.29 -1.08 11.54
C PHE A 217 -15.69 -0.87 10.97
N THR A 218 -16.12 -1.73 10.05
CA THR A 218 -17.41 -1.62 9.35
C THR A 218 -18.22 -2.92 9.34
N MET A 219 -17.58 -4.05 9.57
CA MET A 219 -18.29 -5.32 9.74
C MET A 219 -18.93 -5.41 11.13
N ARG A 220 -20.02 -6.19 11.28
CA ARG A 220 -20.69 -6.43 12.56
C ARG A 220 -19.88 -7.32 13.50
N SER A 221 -19.09 -8.23 12.94
CA SER A 221 -18.17 -9.12 13.65
C SER A 221 -17.06 -9.60 12.72
N ALA A 222 -15.95 -10.08 13.28
CA ALA A 222 -14.85 -10.67 12.52
C ALA A 222 -15.31 -11.89 11.68
N SER A 223 -16.34 -12.61 12.12
CA SER A 223 -16.88 -13.80 11.44
C SER A 223 -18.02 -13.50 10.47
N GLN A 224 -18.40 -12.24 10.25
CA GLN A 224 -19.58 -11.90 9.43
C GLN A 224 -19.52 -12.47 8.02
N PHE A 225 -18.35 -12.55 7.43
CA PHE A 225 -18.14 -13.06 6.07
C PHE A 225 -17.33 -14.36 6.05
N LEU A 226 -17.39 -15.12 7.13
CA LEU A 226 -16.75 -16.43 7.19
C LEU A 226 -17.19 -17.28 5.99
N PRO A 227 -16.25 -17.92 5.23
CA PRO A 227 -16.60 -18.84 4.16
C PRO A 227 -17.48 -19.99 4.66
N VAL A 228 -18.58 -20.25 3.96
CA VAL A 228 -19.55 -21.28 4.35
C VAL A 228 -19.00 -22.69 4.16
N ASN A 229 -18.25 -22.87 3.04
CA ASN A 229 -17.74 -24.19 2.63
C ASN A 229 -16.28 -24.25 2.99
N GLY A 230 -15.65 -24.07 3.91
CA GLY A 230 -14.26 -24.25 4.31
C GLY A 230 -13.30 -24.69 3.18
N PRO A 231 -12.14 -25.25 3.52
CA PRO A 231 -11.22 -25.88 2.57
C PRO A 231 -11.86 -27.08 1.86
N PRO A 232 -11.35 -27.48 0.66
CA PRO A 232 -11.88 -28.65 -0.04
C PRO A 232 -11.64 -29.93 0.77
N ASP A 233 -12.55 -30.90 0.62
CA ASP A 233 -12.36 -32.26 1.13
C ASP A 233 -11.10 -32.87 0.53
N LEU A 234 -10.21 -33.40 1.37
CA LEU A 234 -8.93 -33.99 0.98
C LEU A 234 -9.08 -35.20 0.05
N GLY A 235 -10.16 -35.97 0.17
CA GLY A 235 -10.48 -37.08 -0.74
C GLY A 235 -11.03 -36.65 -2.10
N SER A 236 -11.26 -35.35 -2.31
CA SER A 236 -11.89 -34.84 -3.53
C SER A 236 -10.95 -34.68 -4.71
N ARG A 237 -11.48 -34.83 -5.93
CA ARG A 237 -10.77 -34.48 -7.16
C ARG A 237 -10.40 -32.98 -7.23
N GLN A 238 -11.13 -32.11 -6.53
CA GLN A 238 -10.80 -30.69 -6.46
C GLN A 238 -9.48 -30.50 -5.72
N TRP A 239 -9.36 -31.13 -4.54
CA TRP A 239 -8.11 -31.10 -3.77
C TRP A 239 -6.93 -31.61 -4.61
N ALA A 240 -7.05 -32.79 -5.21
CA ALA A 240 -5.97 -33.37 -6.01
C ALA A 240 -5.51 -32.43 -7.16
N ARG A 241 -6.46 -31.80 -7.88
CA ARG A 241 -6.09 -30.85 -8.93
C ARG A 241 -5.33 -29.63 -8.38
N GLU A 242 -5.82 -29.04 -7.30
CA GLU A 242 -5.24 -27.82 -6.72
C GLU A 242 -3.88 -28.11 -6.06
N TYR A 243 -3.75 -29.25 -5.38
CA TYR A 243 -2.50 -29.76 -4.82
C TYR A 243 -1.44 -29.93 -5.93
N ASN A 244 -1.76 -30.68 -6.99
CA ASN A 244 -0.84 -30.95 -8.07
C ASN A 244 -0.47 -29.70 -8.87
N GLU A 245 -1.39 -28.75 -9.03
CA GLU A 245 -1.08 -27.47 -9.65
C GLU A 245 -0.03 -26.68 -8.86
N VAL A 246 -0.20 -26.57 -7.55
CA VAL A 246 0.78 -25.87 -6.70
C VAL A 246 2.09 -26.65 -6.61
N LYS A 247 2.03 -27.99 -6.56
CA LYS A 247 3.22 -28.85 -6.59
C LYS A 247 4.08 -28.57 -7.83
N LEU A 248 3.45 -28.41 -8.99
CA LEU A 248 4.15 -28.14 -10.26
C LEU A 248 4.61 -26.68 -10.40
N LEU A 249 3.68 -25.73 -10.20
CA LEU A 249 3.94 -24.31 -10.46
C LEU A 249 4.65 -23.60 -9.31
N GLY A 250 4.40 -24.03 -8.08
CA GLY A 250 4.89 -23.35 -6.87
C GLY A 250 6.28 -23.78 -6.41
N ALA A 251 6.83 -24.87 -6.94
CA ALA A 251 8.13 -25.40 -6.56
C ALA A 251 9.27 -24.40 -6.81
N VAL A 252 10.25 -24.34 -5.91
CA VAL A 252 11.45 -23.49 -6.10
C VAL A 252 12.20 -23.84 -7.39
N ASN A 253 12.23 -25.11 -7.75
CA ASN A 253 12.88 -25.68 -8.95
C ASN A 253 11.89 -26.01 -10.06
N SER A 254 10.72 -25.36 -10.11
CA SER A 254 9.70 -25.61 -11.15
C SER A 254 10.28 -25.44 -12.55
N THR A 255 10.10 -26.49 -13.38
CA THR A 255 10.50 -26.49 -14.80
C THR A 255 9.39 -26.03 -15.74
N VAL A 256 8.17 -25.85 -15.22
CA VAL A 256 6.98 -25.43 -16.00
C VAL A 256 6.61 -23.96 -15.78
N ARG A 257 7.06 -23.36 -14.67
CA ARG A 257 6.86 -21.94 -14.39
C ARG A 257 7.83 -21.09 -15.23
N THR A 258 7.29 -20.13 -15.98
CA THR A 258 8.10 -19.21 -16.80
C THR A 258 8.86 -18.18 -15.96
N PRO A 259 9.91 -17.54 -16.50
CA PRO A 259 10.60 -16.43 -15.82
C PRO A 259 9.66 -15.27 -15.45
N ALA A 260 8.71 -14.92 -16.31
CA ALA A 260 7.71 -13.88 -16.03
C ALA A 260 6.79 -14.25 -14.86
N GLN A 261 6.34 -15.51 -14.79
CA GLN A 261 5.55 -16.02 -13.66
C GLN A 261 6.36 -16.04 -12.35
N THR A 262 7.67 -16.30 -12.44
CA THR A 262 8.58 -16.23 -11.29
C THR A 262 8.73 -14.79 -10.81
N GLU A 263 8.88 -13.84 -11.71
CA GLU A 263 8.96 -12.41 -11.38
C GLU A 263 7.67 -11.95 -10.69
N ILE A 264 6.49 -12.25 -11.25
CA ILE A 264 5.18 -11.96 -10.64
C ILE A 264 5.09 -12.53 -9.22
N ALA A 265 5.50 -13.79 -9.03
CA ALA A 265 5.46 -14.41 -7.71
C ALA A 265 6.34 -13.67 -6.68
N LEU A 266 7.56 -13.34 -7.06
CA LEU A 266 8.52 -12.63 -6.22
C LEU A 266 8.10 -11.17 -5.97
N PHE A 267 7.53 -10.50 -6.97
CA PHE A 267 6.97 -9.15 -6.85
C PHE A 267 6.00 -9.05 -5.66
N TRP A 268 5.11 -10.02 -5.52
CA TRP A 268 4.10 -10.08 -4.47
C TRP A 268 4.58 -10.68 -3.14
N THR A 269 5.89 -10.89 -2.95
CA THR A 269 6.47 -11.24 -1.63
C THR A 269 6.83 -10.01 -0.79
N ALA A 270 6.83 -8.82 -1.36
CA ALA A 270 7.06 -7.58 -0.64
C ALA A 270 6.03 -7.38 0.48
N ASN A 271 6.40 -6.58 1.49
CA ASN A 271 5.47 -6.25 2.60
C ASN A 271 4.17 -5.64 2.06
N PRO A 272 3.01 -6.30 2.20
CA PRO A 272 1.78 -5.87 1.54
C PRO A 272 1.27 -4.52 2.05
N VAL A 273 1.53 -4.17 3.33
CA VAL A 273 1.12 -2.88 3.88
C VAL A 273 1.90 -1.75 3.22
N ALA A 274 3.24 -1.86 3.19
CA ALA A 274 4.08 -0.84 2.55
C ALA A 274 3.76 -0.70 1.06
N THR A 275 3.56 -1.82 0.38
CA THR A 275 3.25 -1.91 -1.05
C THR A 275 1.92 -1.22 -1.39
N TYR A 276 0.83 -1.62 -0.74
CA TYR A 276 -0.49 -1.06 -1.04
C TYR A 276 -0.64 0.40 -0.60
N PHE A 277 -0.18 0.74 0.61
CA PHE A 277 -0.29 2.13 1.08
C PHE A 277 0.61 3.08 0.26
N GLY A 278 1.75 2.61 -0.24
CA GLY A 278 2.54 3.33 -1.24
C GLY A 278 1.75 3.63 -2.51
N ALA A 279 1.08 2.62 -3.05
CA ALA A 279 0.26 2.74 -4.23
C ALA A 279 -0.99 3.64 -4.01
N PHE A 280 -1.62 3.60 -2.83
CA PHE A 280 -2.74 4.47 -2.48
C PHE A 280 -2.33 5.96 -2.49
N ARG A 281 -1.18 6.28 -1.91
CA ARG A 281 -0.62 7.64 -1.95
C ARG A 281 -0.32 8.08 -3.37
N GLN A 282 0.34 7.22 -4.15
CA GLN A 282 0.65 7.51 -5.54
C GLN A 282 -0.61 7.77 -6.36
N LEU A 283 -1.66 6.97 -6.16
CA LEU A 283 -2.95 7.15 -6.83
C LEU A 283 -3.60 8.51 -6.50
N ALA A 284 -3.58 8.91 -5.22
CA ALA A 284 -4.11 10.21 -4.79
C ALA A 284 -3.36 11.37 -5.46
N VAL A 285 -2.03 11.25 -5.60
CA VAL A 285 -1.16 12.22 -6.28
C VAL A 285 -1.42 12.24 -7.79
N ASP A 286 -1.45 11.09 -8.45
CA ASP A 286 -1.64 10.98 -9.90
C ASP A 286 -3.01 11.47 -10.36
N ARG A 287 -4.02 11.30 -9.52
CA ARG A 287 -5.39 11.78 -9.76
C ARG A 287 -5.63 13.22 -9.30
N HIS A 288 -4.60 13.92 -8.80
CA HIS A 288 -4.70 15.28 -8.29
C HIS A 288 -5.87 15.48 -7.31
N LEU A 289 -6.06 14.51 -6.41
CA LEU A 289 -7.19 14.55 -5.49
C LEU A 289 -7.02 15.71 -4.49
N SER A 290 -8.12 16.42 -4.23
CA SER A 290 -8.16 17.41 -3.15
C SER A 290 -7.96 16.74 -1.79
N ILE A 291 -7.62 17.52 -0.76
CA ILE A 291 -7.46 17.04 0.62
C ILE A 291 -8.65 16.19 1.05
N SER A 292 -9.88 16.67 0.84
CA SER A 292 -11.10 15.95 1.21
C SER A 292 -11.28 14.62 0.46
N LYS A 293 -10.99 14.61 -0.84
CA LYS A 293 -11.06 13.36 -1.63
C LYS A 293 -9.94 12.40 -1.26
N SER A 294 -8.72 12.89 -0.99
CA SER A 294 -7.60 12.07 -0.53
C SER A 294 -7.89 11.46 0.85
N ALA A 295 -8.41 12.26 1.79
CA ALA A 295 -8.78 11.77 3.12
C ALA A 295 -9.84 10.68 3.03
N ARG A 296 -10.89 10.86 2.20
CA ARG A 296 -11.92 9.85 1.98
C ARG A 296 -11.35 8.58 1.34
N LEU A 297 -10.56 8.71 0.27
CA LEU A 297 -9.97 7.56 -0.43
C LEU A 297 -9.08 6.74 0.50
N LEU A 298 -8.13 7.39 1.21
CA LEU A 298 -7.21 6.70 2.08
C LEU A 298 -7.92 6.06 3.29
N ALA A 299 -8.95 6.72 3.85
CA ALA A 299 -9.76 6.13 4.91
C ALA A 299 -10.51 4.88 4.42
N MET A 300 -11.21 4.94 3.28
CA MET A 300 -11.94 3.83 2.71
C MET A 300 -11.02 2.64 2.39
N LEU A 301 -9.89 2.88 1.73
CA LEU A 301 -8.93 1.82 1.38
C LEU A 301 -8.28 1.21 2.62
N SER A 302 -7.96 2.01 3.64
CA SER A 302 -7.40 1.53 4.90
C SER A 302 -8.39 0.63 5.64
N VAL A 303 -9.65 1.06 5.74
CA VAL A 303 -10.71 0.28 6.38
C VAL A 303 -10.98 -1.01 5.62
N ALA A 304 -11.10 -0.94 4.28
CA ALA A 304 -11.32 -2.12 3.43
C ALA A 304 -10.19 -3.15 3.61
N PHE A 305 -8.93 -2.71 3.56
CA PHE A 305 -7.76 -3.56 3.77
C PHE A 305 -7.76 -4.21 5.16
N THR A 306 -8.05 -3.42 6.21
CA THR A 306 -7.96 -3.89 7.59
C THR A 306 -9.13 -4.79 7.95
N ASP A 307 -10.36 -4.46 7.58
CA ASP A 307 -11.53 -5.31 7.82
C ASP A 307 -11.44 -6.63 7.04
N ALA A 308 -10.99 -6.60 5.78
CA ALA A 308 -10.71 -7.82 5.04
C ALA A 308 -9.63 -8.67 5.74
N GLY A 309 -8.61 -8.04 6.31
CA GLY A 309 -7.60 -8.69 7.14
C GLY A 309 -8.20 -9.33 8.39
N ILE A 310 -9.06 -8.63 9.13
CA ILE A 310 -9.75 -9.15 10.32
C ILE A 310 -10.61 -10.37 9.97
N GLY A 311 -11.47 -10.25 8.95
CA GLY A 311 -12.30 -11.37 8.50
C GLY A 311 -11.48 -12.55 7.99
N CYS A 312 -10.40 -12.27 7.26
CA CYS A 312 -9.47 -13.28 6.76
C CYS A 312 -8.77 -14.03 7.91
N TRP A 313 -8.24 -13.30 8.91
CA TRP A 313 -7.60 -13.91 10.09
C TRP A 313 -8.58 -14.73 10.91
N ASN A 314 -9.83 -14.25 11.09
CA ASN A 314 -10.88 -15.02 11.73
C ASN A 314 -11.11 -16.36 11.00
N ALA A 315 -11.24 -16.34 9.67
CA ALA A 315 -11.40 -17.55 8.88
C ALA A 315 -10.16 -18.45 8.93
N LYS A 316 -8.95 -17.88 8.85
CA LYS A 316 -7.69 -18.64 8.92
C LYS A 316 -7.56 -19.46 10.19
N TYR A 317 -7.77 -18.83 11.33
CA TYR A 317 -7.65 -19.50 12.64
C TYR A 317 -8.86 -20.37 12.99
N HIS A 318 -10.00 -20.14 12.32
CA HIS A 318 -11.16 -21.04 12.42
C HIS A 318 -10.95 -22.35 11.67
N PHE A 319 -10.48 -22.28 10.41
CA PHE A 319 -10.30 -23.49 9.56
C PHE A 319 -8.93 -24.15 9.78
N SER A 320 -7.93 -23.41 10.17
CA SER A 320 -6.57 -23.90 10.47
C SER A 320 -5.98 -24.82 9.40
N PHE A 321 -6.14 -24.47 8.12
CA PHE A 321 -5.77 -25.35 7.01
C PHE A 321 -4.26 -25.30 6.70
N TRP A 322 -3.68 -26.45 6.39
CA TRP A 322 -2.26 -26.61 6.12
C TRP A 322 -1.78 -25.93 4.83
N ARG A 323 -0.51 -25.51 4.85
CA ARG A 323 0.15 -24.89 3.71
C ARG A 323 0.71 -25.91 2.73
N PRO A 324 0.90 -25.56 1.43
CA PRO A 324 1.58 -26.41 0.47
C PRO A 324 2.93 -26.96 0.96
N VAL A 325 3.72 -26.14 1.66
CA VAL A 325 5.01 -26.52 2.25
C VAL A 325 4.88 -27.62 3.30
N THR A 326 3.71 -27.84 3.86
CA THR A 326 3.41 -28.95 4.77
C THR A 326 2.71 -30.09 4.04
N ALA A 327 1.71 -29.77 3.22
CA ALA A 327 0.87 -30.75 2.53
C ALA A 327 1.66 -31.58 1.49
N ILE A 328 2.48 -30.92 0.65
CA ILE A 328 3.13 -31.59 -0.47
C ILE A 328 4.20 -32.60 -0.01
N PRO A 329 5.04 -32.31 0.99
CA PRO A 329 5.94 -33.32 1.55
C PRO A 329 5.25 -34.50 2.24
N ASN A 330 3.97 -34.35 2.61
CA ASN A 330 3.19 -35.32 3.36
C ASN A 330 1.89 -35.72 2.60
N GLY A 331 1.91 -35.73 1.27
CA GLY A 331 0.72 -36.05 0.49
C GLY A 331 0.18 -37.48 0.68
N ASP A 332 1.03 -38.38 1.13
CA ASP A 332 0.68 -39.75 1.44
C ASP A 332 -0.22 -39.95 2.67
N ILE A 333 -0.35 -38.91 3.53
CA ILE A 333 -1.20 -39.01 4.73
C ILE A 333 -2.61 -38.44 4.52
N ASP A 334 -2.90 -37.76 3.40
CA ASP A 334 -4.20 -37.13 3.17
C ASP A 334 -5.31 -38.09 2.70
N GLY A 335 -4.93 -39.31 2.40
CA GLY A 335 -5.85 -40.39 1.99
C GLY A 335 -6.32 -40.28 0.53
N ASN A 336 -5.77 -39.36 -0.26
CA ASN A 336 -6.11 -39.18 -1.68
C ASN A 336 -5.07 -39.85 -2.58
N PRO A 337 -5.43 -40.86 -3.37
CA PRO A 337 -4.45 -41.58 -4.22
C PRO A 337 -3.89 -40.73 -5.38
N GLU A 338 -4.48 -39.52 -5.64
CA GLU A 338 -4.04 -38.61 -6.69
C GLU A 338 -3.07 -37.52 -6.16
N THR A 339 -2.71 -37.53 -4.86
CA THR A 339 -1.81 -36.56 -4.21
C THR A 339 -0.54 -37.25 -3.74
N GLU A 340 0.39 -37.51 -4.66
CA GLU A 340 1.67 -38.11 -4.36
C GLU A 340 2.57 -37.16 -3.54
N ALA A 341 3.14 -37.65 -2.43
CA ALA A 341 4.09 -36.91 -1.61
C ALA A 341 5.39 -36.58 -2.37
N ASP A 342 5.96 -35.42 -2.09
CA ASP A 342 7.32 -35.06 -2.49
C ASP A 342 8.05 -34.47 -1.25
N PRO A 343 8.77 -35.32 -0.51
CA PRO A 343 9.49 -34.94 0.70
C PRO A 343 10.56 -33.86 0.49
N THR A 344 10.95 -33.61 -0.76
CA THR A 344 11.95 -32.57 -1.12
C THR A 344 11.36 -31.26 -1.59
N TRP A 345 10.03 -31.20 -1.71
CA TRP A 345 9.36 -30.03 -2.25
C TRP A 345 9.51 -28.78 -1.34
N LEU A 346 9.90 -27.68 -1.95
CA LEU A 346 9.99 -26.37 -1.31
C LEU A 346 9.28 -25.33 -2.17
N PRO A 347 8.58 -24.36 -1.56
CA PRO A 347 7.98 -23.24 -2.27
C PRO A 347 9.05 -22.28 -2.82
N LEU A 348 8.68 -21.45 -3.80
CA LEU A 348 9.58 -20.46 -4.40
C LEU A 348 10.13 -19.46 -3.37
N ALA A 349 9.36 -19.13 -2.35
CA ALA A 349 9.75 -18.19 -1.30
C ALA A 349 9.29 -18.69 0.08
N PRO A 350 9.84 -18.14 1.19
CA PRO A 350 9.44 -18.53 2.55
C PRO A 350 7.94 -18.35 2.79
N THR A 351 7.28 -19.39 3.28
CA THR A 351 5.84 -19.38 3.57
C THR A 351 5.54 -18.56 4.81
N PRO A 352 4.57 -17.62 4.77
CA PRO A 352 4.17 -16.84 5.93
C PRO A 352 3.61 -17.71 7.08
N PRO A 353 3.91 -17.39 8.36
CA PRO A 353 3.58 -18.22 9.52
C PRO A 353 2.13 -18.05 9.98
N HIS A 354 1.17 -18.41 9.16
CA HIS A 354 -0.27 -18.44 9.48
C HIS A 354 -1.00 -19.45 8.60
N PRO A 355 -2.19 -19.95 9.01
CA PRO A 355 -2.95 -20.93 8.24
C PRO A 355 -3.20 -20.51 6.79
N GLU A 356 -3.37 -21.54 5.93
CA GLU A 356 -3.46 -21.31 4.49
C GLU A 356 -4.75 -20.62 4.08
N PHE A 357 -5.92 -21.10 4.53
CA PHE A 357 -7.24 -20.77 4.03
C PHE A 357 -7.96 -19.71 4.90
N PRO A 358 -8.62 -18.71 4.28
CA PRO A 358 -8.52 -18.27 2.89
C PRO A 358 -7.23 -17.47 2.63
N ALA A 359 -6.90 -17.21 1.36
CA ALA A 359 -5.68 -16.48 0.99
C ALA A 359 -5.74 -14.99 1.37
N ALA A 360 -4.80 -14.53 2.21
CA ALA A 360 -4.79 -13.15 2.71
C ALA A 360 -4.66 -12.10 1.59
N HIS A 361 -3.83 -12.37 0.56
CA HIS A 361 -3.74 -11.49 -0.61
C HIS A 361 -5.06 -11.43 -1.39
N GLY A 362 -5.80 -12.54 -1.49
CA GLY A 362 -7.13 -12.52 -2.08
C GLY A 362 -8.10 -11.62 -1.30
N CYS A 363 -8.15 -11.75 0.04
CA CYS A 363 -8.99 -10.93 0.89
C CYS A 363 -8.68 -9.43 0.74
N ALA A 364 -7.39 -9.08 0.86
CA ALA A 364 -6.94 -7.69 0.79
C ALA A 364 -7.14 -7.09 -0.60
N THR A 365 -6.66 -7.78 -1.66
CA THR A 365 -6.75 -7.27 -3.03
C THR A 365 -8.20 -7.15 -3.50
N GLY A 366 -9.05 -8.13 -3.18
CA GLY A 366 -10.47 -8.05 -3.52
C GLY A 366 -11.19 -6.88 -2.83
N ALA A 367 -10.88 -6.61 -1.56
CA ALA A 367 -11.43 -5.46 -0.86
C ALA A 367 -10.94 -4.13 -1.46
N ILE A 368 -9.65 -4.02 -1.77
CA ILE A 368 -9.05 -2.83 -2.41
C ILE A 368 -9.66 -2.60 -3.79
N ALA A 369 -9.66 -3.62 -4.65
CA ALA A 369 -10.15 -3.54 -6.03
C ALA A 369 -11.61 -3.06 -6.08
N LYS A 370 -12.47 -3.66 -5.26
CA LYS A 370 -13.89 -3.28 -5.20
C LYS A 370 -14.11 -1.89 -4.59
N THR A 371 -13.28 -1.48 -3.64
CA THR A 371 -13.33 -0.11 -3.08
C THR A 371 -12.87 0.93 -4.10
N LEU A 372 -11.82 0.66 -4.88
CA LEU A 372 -11.38 1.53 -5.97
C LEU A 372 -12.46 1.68 -7.05
N GLU A 373 -13.04 0.58 -7.51
CA GLU A 373 -14.15 0.59 -8.47
C GLU A 373 -15.30 1.49 -7.99
N ASN A 374 -15.71 1.33 -6.73
CA ASN A 374 -16.82 2.09 -6.17
C ASN A 374 -16.46 3.58 -5.97
N PHE A 375 -15.24 3.89 -5.55
CA PHE A 375 -14.80 5.28 -5.33
C PHE A 375 -14.73 6.08 -6.64
N PHE A 376 -14.24 5.46 -7.73
CA PHE A 376 -14.10 6.08 -9.04
C PHE A 376 -15.30 5.87 -9.95
N GLY A 377 -16.23 4.97 -9.60
CA GLY A 377 -17.43 4.65 -10.41
C GLY A 377 -17.13 3.83 -11.66
N THR A 378 -15.94 3.24 -11.77
CA THR A 378 -15.50 2.46 -12.93
C THR A 378 -14.46 1.41 -12.52
N PRO A 379 -14.41 0.22 -13.16
CA PRO A 379 -13.32 -0.72 -12.98
C PRO A 379 -12.02 -0.27 -13.65
N ASP A 380 -12.07 0.72 -14.54
CA ASP A 380 -10.93 1.23 -15.30
C ASP A 380 -10.14 2.24 -14.47
N VAL A 381 -9.46 1.72 -13.46
CA VAL A 381 -8.61 2.50 -12.55
C VAL A 381 -7.15 2.18 -12.83
N LYS A 382 -6.42 3.14 -13.43
CA LYS A 382 -4.97 3.02 -13.56
C LYS A 382 -4.36 3.06 -12.15
N PHE A 383 -3.66 2.00 -11.79
CA PHE A 383 -3.08 1.78 -10.47
C PHE A 383 -1.67 1.23 -10.61
N THR A 384 -0.70 1.83 -9.93
CA THR A 384 0.71 1.46 -10.02
C THR A 384 1.23 0.99 -8.67
N ILE A 385 1.90 -0.16 -8.66
CA ILE A 385 2.53 -0.75 -7.48
C ILE A 385 4.03 -0.87 -7.71
N ASN A 386 4.81 -0.49 -6.70
CA ASN A 386 6.25 -0.70 -6.64
C ASN A 386 6.56 -1.83 -5.64
N SER A 387 7.33 -2.82 -6.04
CA SER A 387 7.77 -3.89 -5.17
C SER A 387 9.19 -3.66 -4.67
N ALA A 388 9.36 -3.66 -3.36
CA ALA A 388 10.69 -3.63 -2.75
C ALA A 388 11.42 -4.99 -2.85
N ALA A 389 10.71 -6.07 -3.17
CA ALA A 389 11.29 -7.41 -3.28
C ALA A 389 12.02 -7.63 -4.61
N THR A 390 11.47 -7.09 -5.71
CA THR A 390 12.04 -7.22 -7.06
C THR A 390 12.65 -5.93 -7.57
N HIS A 391 12.40 -4.80 -6.90
CA HIS A 391 12.75 -3.44 -7.38
C HIS A 391 12.12 -3.11 -8.74
N THR A 392 10.96 -3.71 -9.04
CA THR A 392 10.18 -3.48 -10.26
C THR A 392 8.89 -2.75 -9.96
N THR A 393 8.25 -2.25 -11.01
CA THR A 393 7.00 -1.50 -10.96
C THR A 393 6.00 -2.13 -11.90
N HIS A 394 4.80 -2.49 -11.39
CA HIS A 394 3.70 -2.99 -12.19
C HIS A 394 2.60 -1.95 -12.27
N THR A 395 2.04 -1.76 -13.46
CA THR A 395 0.92 -0.84 -13.70
C THR A 395 -0.28 -1.63 -14.22
N TYR A 396 -1.39 -1.50 -13.52
CA TYR A 396 -2.67 -2.10 -13.88
C TYR A 396 -3.58 -1.00 -14.43
N TYR A 397 -4.33 -1.29 -15.46
CA TYR A 397 -5.27 -0.35 -16.06
C TYR A 397 -6.71 -0.61 -15.61
N THR A 398 -6.97 -1.80 -15.10
CA THR A 398 -8.24 -2.18 -14.50
C THR A 398 -8.03 -2.87 -13.15
N VAL A 399 -9.00 -2.79 -12.26
CA VAL A 399 -8.97 -3.54 -10.99
C VAL A 399 -8.92 -5.06 -11.20
N GLY A 400 -9.50 -5.55 -12.30
CA GLY A 400 -9.44 -6.97 -12.66
C GLY A 400 -8.03 -7.46 -13.04
N GLN A 401 -7.18 -6.62 -13.64
CA GLN A 401 -5.78 -6.95 -13.89
C GLN A 401 -5.01 -7.09 -12.57
N LEU A 402 -5.24 -6.18 -11.62
CA LEU A 402 -4.65 -6.24 -10.29
C LEU A 402 -5.03 -7.55 -9.58
N GLU A 403 -6.33 -7.90 -9.58
CA GLU A 403 -6.81 -9.14 -8.96
C GLU A 403 -6.21 -10.38 -9.62
N THR A 404 -6.17 -10.41 -10.93
CA THR A 404 -5.64 -11.55 -11.70
C THR A 404 -4.17 -11.80 -11.38
N GLU A 405 -3.35 -10.77 -11.34
CA GLU A 405 -1.93 -10.92 -11.05
C GLU A 405 -1.70 -11.33 -9.60
N ALA A 406 -2.38 -10.68 -8.64
CA ALA A 406 -2.29 -11.05 -7.23
C ALA A 406 -2.75 -12.50 -6.98
N TYR A 407 -3.75 -12.99 -7.72
CA TYR A 407 -4.22 -14.37 -7.66
C TYR A 407 -3.11 -15.35 -8.06
N TRP A 408 -2.58 -15.20 -9.26
CA TRP A 408 -1.58 -16.12 -9.80
C TRP A 408 -0.24 -16.05 -9.07
N ALA A 409 0.14 -14.87 -8.58
CA ALA A 409 1.34 -14.70 -7.78
C ALA A 409 1.41 -15.68 -6.60
N ARG A 410 0.29 -15.99 -5.98
CA ARG A 410 0.25 -16.86 -4.79
C ARG A 410 0.37 -18.35 -5.14
N ILE A 411 -0.14 -18.76 -6.30
CA ILE A 411 0.04 -20.12 -6.84
C ILE A 411 1.49 -20.31 -7.26
N TYR A 412 2.04 -19.35 -8.02
CA TYR A 412 3.43 -19.40 -8.50
C TYR A 412 4.46 -19.33 -7.35
N ALA A 413 4.11 -18.67 -6.25
CA ALA A 413 4.96 -18.66 -5.06
C ALA A 413 4.91 -19.97 -4.25
N GLY A 414 3.94 -20.84 -4.51
CA GLY A 414 3.75 -22.08 -3.75
C GLY A 414 3.10 -21.88 -2.38
N PHE A 415 2.24 -20.85 -2.23
CA PHE A 415 1.71 -20.44 -0.94
C PHE A 415 0.27 -20.81 -0.71
N HIS A 416 -0.54 -20.85 -1.79
CA HIS A 416 -1.99 -20.96 -1.73
C HIS A 416 -2.56 -21.82 -2.85
N TYR A 417 -3.73 -22.43 -2.56
CA TYR A 417 -4.53 -23.18 -3.52
C TYR A 417 -5.59 -22.27 -4.18
N ARG A 418 -6.13 -22.68 -5.34
CA ARG A 418 -7.17 -21.91 -6.05
C ARG A 418 -8.40 -21.62 -5.20
N HIS A 419 -8.90 -22.61 -4.50
CA HIS A 419 -10.09 -22.47 -3.65
C HIS A 419 -9.88 -21.38 -2.59
N SER A 420 -8.72 -21.40 -1.95
CA SER A 420 -8.33 -20.42 -0.94
C SER A 420 -8.30 -18.98 -1.50
N LEU A 421 -7.80 -18.81 -2.71
CA LEU A 421 -7.81 -17.53 -3.40
C LEU A 421 -9.22 -17.07 -3.75
N ASN A 422 -10.04 -17.96 -4.34
CA ASN A 422 -11.42 -17.66 -4.68
C ASN A 422 -12.23 -17.20 -3.46
N GLU A 423 -12.12 -17.91 -2.34
CA GLU A 423 -12.81 -17.53 -1.10
C GLU A 423 -12.24 -16.24 -0.49
N GLY A 424 -10.92 -16.02 -0.61
CA GLY A 424 -10.30 -14.77 -0.21
C GLY A 424 -10.88 -13.57 -0.96
N PHE A 425 -10.93 -13.61 -2.30
CA PHE A 425 -11.53 -12.55 -3.12
C PHE A 425 -13.01 -12.35 -2.80
N ARG A 426 -13.79 -13.42 -2.63
CA ARG A 426 -15.21 -13.33 -2.22
C ARG A 426 -15.37 -12.59 -0.90
N LEU A 427 -14.57 -12.93 0.11
CA LEU A 427 -14.57 -12.26 1.40
C LEU A 427 -14.24 -10.76 1.22
N GLY A 428 -13.16 -10.44 0.54
CA GLY A 428 -12.75 -9.05 0.27
C GLY A 428 -13.83 -8.23 -0.43
N HIS A 429 -14.45 -8.77 -1.48
CA HIS A 429 -15.56 -8.11 -2.19
C HIS A 429 -16.77 -7.86 -1.29
N ARG A 430 -17.12 -8.80 -0.39
CA ARG A 430 -18.25 -8.64 0.56
C ARG A 430 -17.96 -7.53 1.58
N VAL A 431 -16.74 -7.49 2.11
CA VAL A 431 -16.27 -6.41 3.00
C VAL A 431 -16.40 -5.05 2.32
N ALA A 432 -15.82 -4.90 1.13
CA ALA A 432 -15.89 -3.65 0.39
C ALA A 432 -17.32 -3.25 0.01
N LYS A 433 -18.17 -4.21 -0.35
CA LYS A 433 -19.58 -3.93 -0.63
C LYS A 433 -20.27 -3.31 0.57
N GLN A 434 -20.14 -3.89 1.75
CA GLN A 434 -20.74 -3.33 2.97
C GLN A 434 -20.16 -1.95 3.31
N LEU A 435 -18.85 -1.79 3.30
CA LEU A 435 -18.20 -0.51 3.53
C LEU A 435 -18.77 0.58 2.62
N ASN A 436 -18.89 0.27 1.32
CA ASN A 436 -19.36 1.24 0.33
C ASN A 436 -20.89 1.48 0.36
N GLN A 437 -21.67 0.62 0.97
CA GLN A 437 -23.11 0.81 1.14
C GLN A 437 -23.45 1.60 2.41
N ASP A 438 -22.74 1.34 3.50
CA ASP A 438 -23.17 1.77 4.83
C ASP A 438 -22.30 2.92 5.40
N PHE A 439 -21.10 3.17 4.82
CA PHE A 439 -20.11 4.11 5.37
C PHE A 439 -19.60 5.08 4.32
N PHE A 440 -19.10 6.23 4.77
CA PHE A 440 -18.48 7.26 3.92
C PHE A 440 -19.39 7.81 2.82
N GLN A 441 -20.72 7.71 3.01
CA GLN A 441 -21.69 8.14 2.01
C GLN A 441 -21.68 9.66 1.81
N PRO A 442 -21.95 10.16 0.59
CA PRO A 442 -22.22 11.57 0.38
C PRO A 442 -23.42 12.01 1.24
N ARG A 443 -23.36 13.20 1.82
CA ARG A 443 -24.51 13.83 2.44
C ARG A 443 -25.36 14.49 1.35
N HIS A 444 -26.68 14.35 1.47
CA HIS A 444 -27.60 15.09 0.63
C HIS A 444 -27.66 16.55 1.06
N ALA A 445 -27.94 17.46 0.10
CA ALA A 445 -27.97 18.90 0.36
C ALA A 445 -29.05 19.32 1.39
N ASP A 446 -30.00 18.41 1.68
CA ASP A 446 -31.12 18.65 2.58
C ASP A 446 -30.84 18.29 4.06
N ASP A 447 -29.64 17.80 4.37
CA ASP A 447 -29.24 17.39 5.74
C ASP A 447 -28.61 18.56 6.54
N HIS A 448 -28.93 19.84 6.22
CA HIS A 448 -28.31 21.04 6.82
C HIS A 448 -29.30 21.91 7.59
#